data_1251deff4c7bc60d1bb16a1c6822cb16
#
_entry.id   1251deff4c7bc60d1bb16a1c6822cb16
#
_cell.length_a   1.000
_cell.length_b   1.000
_cell.length_c   1.000
_cell.angle_alpha   90.00
_cell.angle_beta   90.00
_cell.angle_gamma   90.00
#
_symmetry.space_group_name_H-M   'P 1'
#
loop_
_entity.id
_entity.type
_entity.pdbx_description
1 polymer ?
#
loop_
_entity_poly.entity_id
_entity_poly.type
_entity_poly.pdbx_seq_one_letter_code
_entity_poly.pdbx_strand_id
1 'polypeptide(L)'
;MALLSPSLSPAITIKEIDLSGVAPNVSTSVGAFVGNFRWGPVNSRTLVADESGLVRVFAAPNEDNAVDFHSASYFLKYTNALYVVRGNNGGQNAHSSWNALRNAVDSDGAVTTDIVVESREDWDTVNKSAYNNDSGNSGAFIAKYPGALGNALTVSFCPAFDSDGTNHFDNWSYKGSFDREPTTSQYALDHNATKDEMHIAIIDRTGLFTGTPGSVLETFPHLSVAKGAVTPDGSPNYFKDVLDNQSEYVWAGALADDSAFGASFANIGQYWGTLPDVDSATDFSTGTSAWTDAVSKLRLGGGVNSQDLTNSQITTGFDLFDDAETIQVDFLIPPQSSTDSDAVTIANYLNGIAKDRKDCVVPVSPHRNGIVGVSTANANTNAIAFANDLSNSSYLIVDNNYLKVFDKYNDQYIYIPANSSTAGIMAATDYVAAPWFSPAGQRRGNYLSITDIAHSPNKTQRDALYKANVNPIANIPGVGIVLYGDKTHELRPSAFDRINVRRLFIGIEKSIAQAAKNILFEFNDEFTRAEFVNVVEPLLREIQGRRGITDFKVVCDETNNTPAVVDRNEFVASMFIKPARSINFVTLNFVAVRTGVDFEEVVGTV
;
A
#
# COMPACT_ATOMS: atom_id res chain seq x y z
N MET A 1 3.76 37.31 24.94
CA MET A 1 5.14 37.79 25.25
C MET A 1 5.04 38.86 26.33
N ALA A 2 5.41 38.51 27.56
CA ALA A 2 5.49 39.49 28.64
C ALA A 2 6.86 40.17 28.54
N LEU A 3 6.86 41.47 28.23
CA LEU A 3 8.05 42.31 28.27
C LEU A 3 8.50 42.39 29.73
N LEU A 4 9.60 41.73 30.07
CA LEU A 4 10.28 41.92 31.35
C LEU A 4 10.84 43.35 31.40
N SER A 5 10.26 44.18 32.25
CA SER A 5 10.78 45.53 32.53
C SER A 5 12.18 45.38 33.15
N PRO A 6 13.17 46.19 32.70
CA PRO A 6 14.50 46.15 33.30
C PRO A 6 14.40 46.56 34.79
N SER A 7 15.02 45.78 35.66
CA SER A 7 15.09 46.07 37.09
C SER A 7 15.95 47.34 37.32
N LEU A 8 15.45 48.26 38.13
CA LEU A 8 16.16 49.46 38.54
C LEU A 8 17.16 49.22 39.70
N SER A 9 17.19 48.01 40.24
CA SER A 9 18.15 47.59 41.27
C SER A 9 19.07 46.47 40.73
N PRO A 10 20.27 46.30 41.27
CA PRO A 10 21.13 45.18 40.89
C PRO A 10 20.38 43.85 41.08
N ALA A 11 20.19 43.11 39.99
CA ALA A 11 19.51 41.85 40.00
C ALA A 11 20.14 40.89 38.94
N ILE A 12 20.18 39.63 39.26
CA ILE A 12 20.57 38.59 38.30
C ILE A 12 19.29 38.18 37.52
N THR A 13 19.24 38.52 36.25
CA THR A 13 18.18 38.04 35.35
C THR A 13 18.64 36.74 34.71
N ILE A 14 17.93 35.67 35.03
CA ILE A 14 18.10 34.37 34.35
C ILE A 14 17.20 34.40 33.11
N LYS A 15 17.79 34.29 31.94
CA LYS A 15 17.08 34.10 30.69
C LYS A 15 17.29 32.65 30.27
N GLU A 16 16.28 31.81 30.39
CA GLU A 16 16.27 30.49 29.77
C GLU A 16 15.95 30.70 28.29
N ILE A 17 16.89 30.34 27.45
CA ILE A 17 16.71 30.26 26.01
C ILE A 17 16.72 28.73 25.71
N ASP A 18 15.54 28.21 25.43
CA ASP A 18 15.43 26.84 24.95
C ASP A 18 15.89 26.81 23.47
N LEU A 19 17.13 26.41 23.27
CA LEU A 19 17.76 26.19 21.97
C LEU A 19 17.73 24.70 21.60
N SER A 20 17.00 23.86 22.35
CA SER A 20 16.88 22.44 22.04
C SER A 20 15.92 22.20 20.87
N GLY A 21 16.40 22.46 19.66
CA GLY A 21 15.87 21.82 18.48
C GLY A 21 16.15 20.32 18.62
N VAL A 22 15.17 19.53 19.05
CA VAL A 22 15.31 18.07 19.12
C VAL A 22 15.19 17.52 17.71
N ALA A 23 16.20 16.78 17.24
CA ALA A 23 16.06 16.04 15.98
C ALA A 23 14.90 15.01 16.14
N PRO A 24 13.89 15.06 15.27
CA PRO A 24 12.71 14.20 15.41
C PRO A 24 13.10 12.73 15.26
N ASN A 25 12.55 11.87 16.11
CA ASN A 25 12.66 10.43 15.93
C ASN A 25 11.75 10.02 14.77
N VAL A 26 12.32 9.69 13.62
CA VAL A 26 11.58 9.30 12.42
C VAL A 26 11.21 7.82 12.53
N SER A 27 9.95 7.49 12.20
CA SER A 27 9.51 6.09 12.09
C SER A 27 10.32 5.35 11.01
N THR A 28 10.68 4.10 11.29
CA THR A 28 11.45 3.22 10.38
C THR A 28 10.71 1.91 10.11
N SER A 29 9.38 1.95 10.08
CA SER A 29 8.52 0.76 10.03
C SER A 29 7.52 0.75 8.86
N VAL A 30 7.68 1.64 7.89
CA VAL A 30 6.79 1.76 6.74
C VAL A 30 7.25 0.87 5.61
N GLY A 31 6.36 -0.01 5.12
CA GLY A 31 6.61 -0.85 3.96
C GLY A 31 5.98 -0.33 2.67
N ALA A 32 6.52 -0.75 1.53
CA ALA A 32 5.92 -0.63 0.22
C ALA A 32 5.84 -2.02 -0.44
N PHE A 33 4.68 -2.36 -0.96
CA PHE A 33 4.40 -3.62 -1.63
C PHE A 33 3.66 -3.39 -2.94
N VAL A 34 4.09 -4.02 -4.00
CA VAL A 34 3.40 -4.05 -5.30
C VAL A 34 2.93 -5.47 -5.55
N GLY A 35 1.66 -5.66 -5.96
CA GLY A 35 1.14 -7.00 -6.18
C GLY A 35 -0.15 -7.03 -6.99
N ASN A 36 -0.61 -8.23 -7.28
CA ASN A 36 -1.89 -8.49 -7.93
C ASN A 36 -3.00 -8.60 -6.88
N PHE A 37 -4.02 -7.76 -7.00
CA PHE A 37 -5.18 -7.75 -6.11
C PHE A 37 -6.47 -7.78 -6.93
N ARG A 38 -7.55 -8.21 -6.28
CA ARG A 38 -8.84 -8.47 -6.94
C ARG A 38 -9.61 -7.19 -7.28
N TRP A 39 -9.42 -6.14 -6.50
CA TRP A 39 -10.15 -4.87 -6.57
C TRP A 39 -9.23 -3.72 -6.16
N GLY A 40 -9.70 -2.48 -6.29
CA GLY A 40 -8.99 -1.30 -5.83
C GLY A 40 -8.23 -0.57 -6.94
N PRO A 41 -7.74 0.65 -6.64
CA PRO A 41 -7.04 1.50 -7.60
C PRO A 41 -5.76 0.86 -8.10
N VAL A 42 -5.52 0.95 -9.40
CA VAL A 42 -4.31 0.47 -10.06
C VAL A 42 -3.28 1.60 -10.11
N ASN A 43 -2.00 1.26 -10.03
CA ASN A 43 -0.88 2.19 -10.09
C ASN A 43 -1.02 3.41 -9.15
N SER A 44 -1.65 3.19 -8.00
CA SER A 44 -1.89 4.22 -6.99
C SER A 44 -1.45 3.74 -5.62
N ARG A 45 -0.72 4.60 -4.90
CA ARG A 45 -0.25 4.30 -3.53
C ARG A 45 -1.41 4.36 -2.55
N THR A 46 -1.74 3.25 -1.94
CA THR A 46 -2.77 3.15 -0.90
C THR A 46 -2.15 2.73 0.42
N LEU A 47 -2.28 3.58 1.44
CA LEU A 47 -1.82 3.24 2.79
C LEU A 47 -2.82 2.34 3.49
N VAL A 48 -2.35 1.20 3.98
CA VAL A 48 -3.16 0.20 4.70
C VAL A 48 -2.54 -0.07 6.07
N ALA A 49 -3.38 -0.13 7.09
CA ALA A 49 -2.94 -0.31 8.47
C ALA A 49 -3.07 -1.75 8.99
N ASP A 50 -4.01 -2.51 8.45
CA ASP A 50 -4.30 -3.88 8.88
C ASP A 50 -4.91 -4.72 7.74
N GLU A 51 -5.11 -6.01 8.01
CA GLU A 51 -5.72 -6.93 7.04
C GLU A 51 -7.18 -6.55 6.71
N SER A 52 -7.92 -5.99 7.66
CA SER A 52 -9.30 -5.53 7.42
C SER A 52 -9.34 -4.36 6.44
N GLY A 53 -8.40 -3.43 6.60
CA GLY A 53 -8.18 -2.33 5.66
C GLY A 53 -7.79 -2.83 4.26
N LEU A 54 -6.93 -3.88 4.19
CA LEU A 54 -6.56 -4.50 2.93
C LEU A 54 -7.78 -5.12 2.23
N VAL A 55 -8.62 -5.86 2.97
CA VAL A 55 -9.88 -6.43 2.42
C VAL A 55 -10.83 -5.34 1.97
N ARG A 56 -10.97 -4.26 2.74
CA ARG A 56 -11.89 -3.16 2.39
C ARG A 56 -11.53 -2.49 1.08
N VAL A 57 -10.24 -2.27 0.82
CA VAL A 57 -9.77 -1.56 -0.39
C VAL A 57 -9.59 -2.52 -1.57
N PHE A 58 -9.00 -3.69 -1.33
CA PHE A 58 -8.57 -4.60 -2.39
C PHE A 58 -9.42 -5.87 -2.51
N ALA A 59 -10.47 -5.98 -1.70
CA ALA A 59 -11.35 -7.15 -1.51
C ALA A 59 -10.61 -8.38 -0.96
N ALA A 60 -11.38 -9.40 -0.56
CA ALA A 60 -10.82 -10.69 -0.14
C ALA A 60 -10.16 -11.40 -1.33
N PRO A 61 -9.03 -12.12 -1.10
CA PRO A 61 -8.32 -12.79 -2.17
C PRO A 61 -9.09 -13.97 -2.74
N ASN A 62 -8.77 -14.33 -3.97
CA ASN A 62 -9.09 -15.61 -4.58
C ASN A 62 -7.81 -16.45 -4.75
N GLU A 63 -7.91 -17.62 -5.39
CA GLU A 63 -6.76 -18.50 -5.60
C GLU A 63 -5.63 -17.86 -6.41
N ASP A 64 -5.94 -16.98 -7.37
CA ASP A 64 -4.98 -16.36 -8.29
C ASP A 64 -4.08 -15.33 -7.59
N ASN A 65 -4.57 -14.63 -6.57
CA ASN A 65 -3.86 -13.53 -5.91
C ASN A 65 -3.65 -13.73 -4.41
N ALA A 66 -3.95 -14.92 -3.89
CA ALA A 66 -3.81 -15.24 -2.47
C ALA A 66 -2.38 -15.03 -1.95
N VAL A 67 -1.37 -15.33 -2.77
CA VAL A 67 0.05 -15.19 -2.37
C VAL A 67 0.41 -13.73 -2.13
N ASP A 68 0.06 -12.83 -3.04
CA ASP A 68 0.35 -11.41 -2.91
C ASP A 68 -0.43 -10.77 -1.76
N PHE A 69 -1.72 -11.10 -1.66
CA PHE A 69 -2.57 -10.64 -0.57
C PHE A 69 -2.01 -11.05 0.80
N HIS A 70 -1.68 -12.34 0.97
CA HIS A 70 -1.13 -12.83 2.23
C HIS A 70 0.29 -12.32 2.48
N SER A 71 1.10 -12.09 1.46
CA SER A 71 2.41 -11.44 1.62
C SER A 71 2.25 -10.04 2.23
N ALA A 72 1.35 -9.21 1.70
CA ALA A 72 1.03 -7.90 2.25
C ALA A 72 0.44 -8.00 3.68
N SER A 73 -0.54 -8.89 3.89
CA SER A 73 -1.18 -9.11 5.19
C SER A 73 -0.18 -9.56 6.28
N TYR A 74 0.79 -10.41 5.92
CA TYR A 74 1.78 -10.90 6.87
C TYR A 74 2.81 -9.85 7.29
N PHE A 75 3.11 -8.87 6.47
CA PHE A 75 3.85 -7.68 6.90
C PHE A 75 3.05 -6.87 7.93
N LEU A 76 1.75 -6.66 7.66
CA LEU A 76 0.83 -5.92 8.55
C LEU A 76 0.59 -6.58 9.91
N LYS A 77 0.98 -7.85 10.11
CA LYS A 77 0.97 -8.48 11.46
C LYS A 77 2.05 -7.93 12.39
N TYR A 78 3.05 -7.24 11.86
CA TYR A 78 4.16 -6.68 12.62
C TYR A 78 4.13 -5.15 12.71
N THR A 79 3.45 -4.49 11.78
CA THR A 79 3.37 -3.03 11.67
C THR A 79 1.98 -2.61 11.18
N ASN A 80 1.67 -1.33 11.29
CA ASN A 80 0.40 -0.74 10.88
C ASN A 80 0.55 0.26 9.70
N ALA A 81 1.63 0.16 8.93
CA ALA A 81 1.90 1.09 7.84
C ALA A 81 2.50 0.35 6.64
N LEU A 82 1.65 0.03 5.66
CA LEU A 82 2.06 -0.55 4.38
C LEU A 82 1.41 0.23 3.25
N TYR A 83 2.23 0.80 2.37
CA TYR A 83 1.76 1.27 1.09
C TYR A 83 1.61 0.09 0.14
N VAL A 84 0.40 -0.10 -0.37
CA VAL A 84 0.09 -1.13 -1.35
C VAL A 84 -0.19 -0.47 -2.68
N VAL A 85 0.41 -0.98 -3.73
CA VAL A 85 0.14 -0.62 -5.12
C VAL A 85 -0.34 -1.86 -5.85
N ARG A 86 -1.52 -1.75 -6.44
CA ARG A 86 -2.08 -2.78 -7.30
C ARG A 86 -1.53 -2.63 -8.70
N GLY A 87 -0.94 -3.69 -9.27
CA GLY A 87 -0.64 -3.78 -10.70
C GLY A 87 -1.83 -4.31 -11.49
N ASN A 88 -1.85 -4.09 -12.80
CA ASN A 88 -2.83 -4.65 -13.71
C ASN A 88 -2.16 -5.22 -14.97
N ASN A 89 -2.45 -6.47 -15.28
CA ASN A 89 -1.97 -7.17 -16.48
C ASN A 89 -3.16 -7.77 -17.24
N GLY A 90 -3.76 -6.96 -18.13
CA GLY A 90 -4.87 -7.38 -18.97
C GLY A 90 -6.23 -7.50 -18.25
N GLY A 91 -6.33 -6.98 -17.01
CA GLY A 91 -7.62 -6.89 -16.31
C GLY A 91 -8.52 -5.83 -16.93
N GLN A 92 -9.82 -6.08 -16.97
CA GLN A 92 -10.84 -5.22 -17.59
C GLN A 92 -11.96 -4.91 -16.60
N ASN A 93 -12.55 -3.72 -16.72
CA ASN A 93 -13.69 -3.31 -15.90
C ASN A 93 -14.98 -3.98 -16.37
N ALA A 94 -15.76 -4.45 -15.42
CA ALA A 94 -17.14 -4.85 -15.70
C ALA A 94 -17.99 -3.61 -16.02
N HIS A 95 -18.91 -3.74 -16.94
CA HIS A 95 -19.81 -2.64 -17.28
C HIS A 95 -21.21 -3.13 -17.64
N SER A 96 -22.21 -2.24 -17.55
CA SER A 96 -23.54 -2.51 -18.02
C SER A 96 -23.58 -2.37 -19.56
N SER A 97 -24.20 -3.33 -20.23
CA SER A 97 -24.40 -3.26 -21.69
C SER A 97 -25.80 -2.74 -22.01
N TRP A 98 -25.93 -1.87 -23.00
CA TRP A 98 -27.21 -1.43 -23.51
C TRP A 98 -28.10 -2.60 -24.00
N ASN A 99 -27.47 -3.64 -24.56
CA ASN A 99 -28.17 -4.83 -25.01
C ASN A 99 -28.57 -5.76 -23.85
N ALA A 100 -27.92 -5.72 -22.68
CA ALA A 100 -28.30 -6.50 -21.50
C ALA A 100 -29.63 -6.05 -20.91
N LEU A 101 -30.05 -4.79 -21.12
CA LEU A 101 -31.41 -4.32 -20.80
C LEU A 101 -32.50 -5.05 -21.59
N ARG A 102 -32.19 -5.58 -22.76
CA ARG A 102 -33.14 -6.31 -23.61
C ARG A 102 -33.34 -7.76 -23.21
N ASN A 103 -32.38 -8.36 -22.57
CA ASN A 103 -32.43 -9.76 -22.16
C ASN A 103 -32.35 -9.84 -20.64
N ALA A 104 -33.46 -9.64 -19.97
CA ALA A 104 -33.64 -9.75 -18.52
C ALA A 104 -33.30 -11.16 -17.96
N VAL A 105 -32.73 -12.04 -18.75
CA VAL A 105 -32.44 -13.43 -18.40
C VAL A 105 -31.06 -13.82 -18.95
N ASP A 106 -30.14 -14.05 -18.05
CA ASP A 106 -28.99 -14.97 -18.16
C ASP A 106 -28.13 -14.98 -19.45
N SER A 107 -27.89 -13.90 -20.09
CA SER A 107 -26.75 -13.92 -20.99
C SER A 107 -25.71 -12.94 -20.47
N ASP A 108 -24.54 -13.44 -20.14
CA ASP A 108 -23.30 -12.69 -20.22
C ASP A 108 -23.26 -12.12 -21.63
N GLY A 109 -23.93 -10.96 -21.84
CA GLY A 109 -23.95 -10.31 -23.13
C GLY A 109 -22.49 -10.12 -23.52
N ALA A 110 -22.11 -10.69 -24.66
CA ALA A 110 -20.77 -10.53 -25.16
C ALA A 110 -20.52 -9.03 -25.34
N VAL A 111 -19.82 -8.46 -24.40
CA VAL A 111 -19.37 -7.09 -24.45
C VAL A 111 -18.28 -7.03 -25.50
N THR A 112 -18.47 -6.23 -26.51
CA THR A 112 -17.58 -6.19 -27.69
C THR A 112 -16.43 -5.19 -27.53
N THR A 113 -16.33 -4.51 -26.39
CA THR A 113 -15.29 -3.50 -26.15
C THR A 113 -14.64 -3.71 -24.79
N ASP A 114 -13.34 -3.81 -24.79
CA ASP A 114 -12.52 -3.88 -23.58
C ASP A 114 -12.49 -2.50 -22.92
N ILE A 115 -13.04 -2.39 -21.72
CA ILE A 115 -13.03 -1.16 -20.93
C ILE A 115 -11.95 -1.30 -19.87
N VAL A 116 -11.01 -0.36 -19.84
CA VAL A 116 -9.95 -0.29 -18.84
C VAL A 116 -9.95 1.10 -18.22
N VAL A 117 -10.37 1.18 -16.97
CA VAL A 117 -10.30 2.37 -16.11
C VAL A 117 -9.59 1.96 -14.84
N GLU A 118 -8.37 2.39 -14.67
CA GLU A 118 -7.49 1.91 -13.61
C GLU A 118 -7.55 2.75 -12.34
N SER A 119 -7.80 4.07 -12.50
CA SER A 119 -7.78 5.01 -11.40
C SER A 119 -8.75 6.17 -11.62
N ARG A 120 -8.90 7.03 -10.61
CA ARG A 120 -9.65 8.28 -10.72
C ARG A 120 -9.02 9.23 -11.74
N GLU A 121 -7.70 9.32 -11.76
CA GLU A 121 -6.98 10.19 -12.69
C GLU A 121 -7.19 9.72 -14.14
N ASP A 122 -7.13 8.41 -14.37
CA ASP A 122 -7.41 7.81 -15.68
C ASP A 122 -8.85 8.06 -16.11
N TRP A 123 -9.82 7.95 -15.20
CA TRP A 123 -11.21 8.29 -15.48
C TRP A 123 -11.37 9.75 -15.92
N ASP A 124 -10.85 10.69 -15.16
CA ASP A 124 -11.04 12.13 -15.39
C ASP A 124 -10.28 12.62 -16.64
N THR A 125 -9.13 12.06 -16.98
CA THR A 125 -8.28 12.53 -18.09
C THR A 125 -8.57 11.86 -19.43
N VAL A 126 -8.81 10.55 -19.44
CA VAL A 126 -8.91 9.75 -20.67
C VAL A 126 -10.33 9.20 -20.88
N ASN A 127 -10.87 8.54 -19.87
CA ASN A 127 -12.03 7.68 -20.06
C ASN A 127 -13.35 8.40 -19.96
N LYS A 128 -13.49 9.43 -19.13
CA LYS A 128 -14.75 10.15 -18.92
C LYS A 128 -15.33 10.73 -20.22
N SER A 129 -14.48 11.33 -21.05
CA SER A 129 -14.93 11.89 -22.34
C SER A 129 -15.25 10.80 -23.35
N ALA A 130 -14.47 9.71 -23.39
CA ALA A 130 -14.68 8.60 -24.31
C ALA A 130 -15.99 7.86 -24.01
N TYR A 131 -16.23 7.53 -22.73
CA TYR A 131 -17.41 6.75 -22.34
C TYR A 131 -18.66 7.58 -22.09
N ASN A 132 -18.56 8.90 -21.91
CA ASN A 132 -19.72 9.80 -21.80
C ASN A 132 -20.30 10.23 -23.14
N ASN A 133 -19.53 10.18 -24.22
CA ASN A 133 -19.94 10.66 -25.54
C ASN A 133 -20.26 9.54 -26.53
N ASP A 134 -20.09 8.29 -26.14
CA ASP A 134 -20.13 7.20 -27.09
C ASP A 134 -21.55 6.67 -27.30
N SER A 135 -21.91 6.64 -28.53
CA SER A 135 -23.13 6.08 -29.08
C SER A 135 -23.03 4.55 -29.19
N GLY A 136 -22.89 3.82 -28.09
CA GLY A 136 -23.32 2.45 -28.20
C GLY A 136 -22.44 1.31 -27.63
N ASN A 137 -21.28 1.55 -27.05
CA ASN A 137 -20.41 0.45 -26.63
C ASN A 137 -20.22 0.33 -25.11
N SER A 138 -20.37 1.40 -24.35
CA SER A 138 -20.36 1.35 -22.89
C SER A 138 -21.77 1.60 -22.34
N GLY A 139 -22.18 0.85 -21.33
CA GLY A 139 -23.48 1.08 -20.67
C GLY A 139 -23.45 2.27 -19.72
N ALA A 140 -24.57 2.54 -19.07
CA ALA A 140 -24.76 3.64 -18.14
C ALA A 140 -23.82 3.59 -16.91
N PHE A 141 -23.30 2.42 -16.55
CA PHE A 141 -22.48 2.21 -15.39
C PHE A 141 -21.29 1.29 -15.70
N ILE A 142 -20.13 1.66 -15.18
CA ILE A 142 -18.87 0.92 -15.32
C ILE A 142 -18.37 0.65 -13.91
N ALA A 143 -17.88 -0.57 -13.64
CA ALA A 143 -17.26 -0.90 -12.36
C ALA A 143 -16.06 0.00 -12.09
N LYS A 144 -15.85 0.40 -10.84
CA LYS A 144 -14.84 1.37 -10.44
C LYS A 144 -13.43 0.95 -10.86
N TYR A 145 -13.12 -0.35 -10.75
CA TYR A 145 -11.80 -0.91 -11.01
C TYR A 145 -11.84 -2.16 -11.87
N PRO A 146 -10.75 -2.48 -12.60
CA PRO A 146 -10.66 -3.70 -13.40
C PRO A 146 -10.75 -4.97 -12.54
N GLY A 147 -11.40 -5.99 -13.06
CA GLY A 147 -11.47 -7.30 -12.43
C GLY A 147 -12.83 -7.97 -12.59
N ALA A 148 -12.84 -9.30 -12.59
CA ALA A 148 -14.07 -10.10 -12.64
C ALA A 148 -14.98 -9.89 -11.42
N LEU A 149 -14.45 -9.33 -10.33
CA LEU A 149 -15.25 -9.00 -9.15
C LEU A 149 -16.36 -7.98 -9.48
N GLY A 150 -16.10 -7.05 -10.40
CA GLY A 150 -17.09 -6.11 -10.90
C GLY A 150 -18.34 -6.77 -11.51
N ASN A 151 -18.24 -8.00 -12.00
CA ASN A 151 -19.38 -8.77 -12.51
C ASN A 151 -20.41 -9.13 -11.42
N ALA A 152 -20.02 -9.03 -10.15
CA ALA A 152 -20.91 -9.22 -9.01
C ALA A 152 -21.86 -8.02 -8.79
N LEU A 153 -21.56 -6.87 -9.37
CA LEU A 153 -22.30 -5.64 -9.15
C LEU A 153 -23.58 -5.59 -9.99
N THR A 154 -24.59 -5.01 -9.39
CA THR A 154 -25.83 -4.59 -10.08
C THR A 154 -26.18 -3.18 -9.62
N VAL A 155 -26.47 -2.31 -10.54
CA VAL A 155 -27.02 -0.97 -10.25
C VAL A 155 -28.51 -1.00 -10.49
N SER A 156 -29.29 -0.67 -9.47
CA SER A 156 -30.75 -0.53 -9.57
C SER A 156 -31.13 0.92 -9.36
N PHE A 157 -32.01 1.42 -10.20
CA PHE A 157 -32.47 2.79 -10.13
C PHE A 157 -34.02 2.88 -10.12
N CYS A 158 -34.53 3.85 -9.39
CA CYS A 158 -35.94 4.16 -9.32
C CYS A 158 -36.15 5.64 -9.71
N PRO A 159 -36.62 5.97 -10.91
CA PRO A 159 -36.93 7.34 -11.28
C PRO A 159 -38.25 7.79 -10.62
N ALA A 160 -38.57 9.08 -10.76
CA ALA A 160 -39.87 9.61 -10.38
C ALA A 160 -40.99 8.98 -11.22
N PHE A 161 -42.20 9.42 -11.03
CA PHE A 161 -43.42 8.87 -11.64
C PHE A 161 -43.40 8.78 -13.17
N ASP A 162 -44.17 7.85 -13.71
CA ASP A 162 -44.57 7.86 -15.13
C ASP A 162 -45.37 9.09 -15.49
N SER A 163 -45.52 9.34 -16.79
CA SER A 163 -46.33 10.44 -17.31
C SER A 163 -47.81 10.30 -16.96
N ASP A 164 -48.31 9.09 -16.69
CA ASP A 164 -49.68 8.80 -16.24
C ASP A 164 -49.83 8.88 -14.69
N GLY A 165 -48.77 9.20 -13.96
CA GLY A 165 -48.76 9.30 -12.50
C GLY A 165 -48.52 7.98 -11.78
N THR A 166 -48.11 6.92 -12.48
CA THR A 166 -47.78 5.65 -11.85
C THR A 166 -46.50 5.80 -10.98
N ASN A 167 -46.63 5.40 -9.72
CA ASN A 167 -45.52 5.45 -8.77
C ASN A 167 -44.64 4.19 -8.89
N HIS A 168 -43.40 4.37 -9.31
CA HIS A 168 -42.43 3.28 -9.45
C HIS A 168 -41.88 2.80 -8.10
N PHE A 169 -41.79 3.69 -7.14
CA PHE A 169 -41.18 3.42 -5.82
C PHE A 169 -41.89 2.29 -5.05
N ASP A 170 -43.23 2.25 -5.14
CA ASP A 170 -44.00 1.22 -4.42
C ASP A 170 -43.70 -0.20 -4.88
N ASN A 171 -43.33 -0.38 -6.13
CA ASN A 171 -43.03 -1.67 -6.74
C ASN A 171 -41.52 -1.97 -6.79
N TRP A 172 -40.65 -1.06 -6.29
CA TRP A 172 -39.21 -1.23 -6.36
C TRP A 172 -38.70 -2.09 -5.20
N SER A 173 -37.87 -3.09 -5.52
CA SER A 173 -37.34 -4.04 -4.54
C SER A 173 -36.53 -3.40 -3.41
N TYR A 174 -35.91 -2.26 -3.65
CA TYR A 174 -34.99 -1.61 -2.71
C TYR A 174 -35.60 -0.40 -1.99
N LYS A 175 -36.90 -0.16 -2.12
CA LYS A 175 -37.60 0.97 -1.49
C LYS A 175 -37.36 1.09 0.03
N GLY A 176 -37.16 -0.04 0.72
CA GLY A 176 -36.92 -0.05 2.15
C GLY A 176 -35.58 0.58 2.61
N SER A 177 -34.70 0.89 1.67
CA SER A 177 -33.43 1.57 1.92
C SER A 177 -33.50 3.10 1.77
N PHE A 178 -34.68 3.64 1.46
CA PHE A 178 -34.91 5.07 1.19
C PHE A 178 -36.08 5.58 2.01
N ASP A 179 -36.05 6.87 2.34
CA ASP A 179 -36.99 7.51 3.24
C ASP A 179 -38.36 7.88 2.56
N ARG A 180 -38.31 8.26 1.29
CA ARG A 180 -39.49 8.65 0.49
C ARG A 180 -39.28 8.36 -0.99
N GLU A 181 -40.34 8.45 -1.76
CA GLU A 181 -40.30 8.36 -3.21
C GLU A 181 -39.51 9.51 -3.84
N PRO A 182 -38.89 9.32 -5.01
CA PRO A 182 -38.27 10.38 -5.78
C PRO A 182 -39.37 11.25 -6.44
N THR A 183 -39.16 12.55 -6.46
CA THR A 183 -40.18 13.50 -6.97
C THR A 183 -39.54 14.57 -7.88
N THR A 184 -39.65 15.82 -7.52
CA THR A 184 -39.07 16.95 -8.24
C THR A 184 -38.15 17.72 -7.31
N SER A 185 -36.93 17.95 -7.74
CA SER A 185 -35.95 18.74 -6.98
C SER A 185 -36.29 20.24 -7.01
N GLN A 186 -35.77 20.97 -6.03
CA GLN A 186 -35.92 22.45 -6.05
C GLN A 186 -35.22 23.05 -7.29
N TYR A 187 -34.09 22.49 -7.70
CA TYR A 187 -33.40 22.93 -8.92
C TYR A 187 -34.29 22.81 -10.16
N ALA A 188 -34.98 21.69 -10.31
CA ALA A 188 -35.91 21.49 -11.45
C ALA A 188 -37.09 22.47 -11.38
N LEU A 189 -37.69 22.70 -10.21
CA LEU A 189 -38.77 23.68 -10.05
C LEU A 189 -38.34 25.10 -10.44
N ASP A 190 -37.14 25.51 -10.05
CA ASP A 190 -36.58 26.83 -10.39
C ASP A 190 -36.31 26.99 -11.90
N HIS A 191 -36.19 25.87 -12.63
CA HIS A 191 -35.94 25.81 -14.08
C HIS A 191 -37.15 25.32 -14.88
N ASN A 192 -38.37 25.45 -14.36
CA ASN A 192 -39.60 25.04 -15.02
C ASN A 192 -39.62 23.55 -15.44
N ALA A 193 -38.99 22.68 -14.66
CA ALA A 193 -38.91 21.25 -14.89
C ALA A 193 -39.56 20.45 -13.75
N THR A 194 -39.93 19.20 -14.04
CA THR A 194 -40.59 18.31 -13.08
C THR A 194 -40.04 16.88 -13.17
N LYS A 195 -40.16 16.12 -12.07
CA LYS A 195 -39.90 14.68 -11.98
C LYS A 195 -38.45 14.28 -12.28
N ASP A 196 -37.51 15.12 -11.91
CA ASP A 196 -36.09 14.91 -12.16
C ASP A 196 -35.38 14.05 -11.11
N GLU A 197 -36.01 13.79 -9.96
CA GLU A 197 -35.38 12.96 -8.95
C GLU A 197 -35.40 11.48 -9.29
N MET A 198 -34.34 10.77 -8.90
CA MET A 198 -34.28 9.31 -8.91
C MET A 198 -33.48 8.79 -7.72
N HIS A 199 -33.69 7.54 -7.35
CA HIS A 199 -32.85 6.80 -6.40
C HIS A 199 -31.99 5.80 -7.12
N ILE A 200 -30.77 5.62 -6.62
CA ILE A 200 -29.84 4.59 -7.11
C ILE A 200 -29.39 3.73 -5.92
N ALA A 201 -29.43 2.40 -6.11
CA ALA A 201 -28.87 1.42 -5.19
C ALA A 201 -27.83 0.57 -5.93
N ILE A 202 -26.65 0.39 -5.33
CA ILE A 202 -25.61 -0.51 -5.81
C ILE A 202 -25.65 -1.78 -4.98
N ILE A 203 -25.71 -2.93 -5.64
CA ILE A 203 -26.02 -4.21 -5.03
C ILE A 203 -24.91 -5.22 -5.32
N ASP A 204 -24.49 -5.96 -4.28
CA ASP A 204 -23.68 -7.16 -4.41
C ASP A 204 -24.58 -8.34 -4.80
N ARG A 205 -24.74 -8.57 -6.11
CA ARG A 205 -25.64 -9.60 -6.63
C ARG A 205 -25.26 -11.00 -6.18
N THR A 206 -24.00 -11.29 -6.12
CA THR A 206 -23.47 -12.65 -5.87
C THR A 206 -22.95 -12.87 -4.46
N GLY A 207 -22.83 -11.81 -3.66
CA GLY A 207 -22.28 -11.86 -2.31
C GLY A 207 -20.75 -11.90 -2.26
N LEU A 208 -20.05 -11.58 -3.36
CA LEU A 208 -18.59 -11.64 -3.40
C LEU A 208 -17.91 -10.48 -2.66
N PHE A 209 -18.60 -9.37 -2.43
CA PHE A 209 -18.10 -8.27 -1.61
C PHE A 209 -18.47 -8.43 -0.13
N THR A 210 -19.71 -8.81 0.16
CA THR A 210 -20.27 -8.81 1.51
C THR A 210 -20.39 -10.20 2.13
N GLY A 211 -20.28 -11.25 1.35
CA GLY A 211 -20.59 -12.63 1.75
C GLY A 211 -22.08 -12.98 1.65
N THR A 212 -22.97 -12.01 1.38
CA THR A 212 -24.43 -12.23 1.30
C THR A 212 -24.97 -11.72 -0.03
N PRO A 213 -25.47 -12.62 -0.90
CA PRO A 213 -26.05 -12.24 -2.18
C PRO A 213 -27.23 -11.28 -2.00
N GLY A 214 -27.31 -10.26 -2.86
CA GLY A 214 -28.39 -9.27 -2.87
C GLY A 214 -28.24 -8.15 -1.85
N SER A 215 -27.13 -8.09 -1.11
CA SER A 215 -26.85 -7.00 -0.16
C SER A 215 -26.69 -5.67 -0.88
N VAL A 216 -27.28 -4.60 -0.32
CA VAL A 216 -27.07 -3.24 -0.79
C VAL A 216 -25.72 -2.74 -0.28
N LEU A 217 -24.85 -2.30 -1.19
CA LEU A 217 -23.51 -1.76 -0.91
C LEU A 217 -23.59 -0.25 -0.68
N GLU A 218 -24.26 0.47 -1.58
CA GLU A 218 -24.40 1.92 -1.52
C GLU A 218 -25.82 2.33 -1.91
N THR A 219 -26.27 3.45 -1.35
CA THR A 219 -27.55 4.09 -1.69
C THR A 219 -27.33 5.57 -1.98
N PHE A 220 -27.91 6.04 -3.04
CA PHE A 220 -27.89 7.44 -3.45
C PHE A 220 -29.32 7.95 -3.58
N PRO A 221 -29.85 8.65 -2.56
CA PRO A 221 -31.19 9.16 -2.54
C PRO A 221 -31.30 10.49 -3.32
N HIS A 222 -32.47 10.74 -3.94
CA HIS A 222 -32.87 12.01 -4.50
C HIS A 222 -31.88 12.68 -5.46
N LEU A 223 -31.17 11.85 -6.27
CA LEU A 223 -30.31 12.36 -7.33
C LEU A 223 -31.14 12.97 -8.46
N SER A 224 -30.68 14.06 -9.05
CA SER A 224 -31.29 14.63 -10.22
C SER A 224 -30.75 14.02 -11.51
N VAL A 225 -31.64 13.76 -12.47
CA VAL A 225 -31.25 13.38 -13.85
C VAL A 225 -30.96 14.60 -14.72
N ALA A 226 -31.22 15.81 -14.24
CA ALA A 226 -30.95 17.05 -14.94
C ALA A 226 -29.48 17.45 -14.81
N LYS A 227 -28.82 17.67 -15.93
CA LYS A 227 -27.41 18.08 -15.95
C LYS A 227 -27.24 19.43 -15.27
N GLY A 228 -26.22 19.52 -14.41
CA GLY A 228 -25.89 20.74 -13.67
C GLY A 228 -26.77 20.98 -12.45
N ALA A 229 -27.64 20.01 -12.09
CA ALA A 229 -28.44 20.12 -10.87
C ALA A 229 -27.56 20.25 -9.61
N VAL A 230 -28.02 21.12 -8.71
CA VAL A 230 -27.42 21.36 -7.41
C VAL A 230 -28.47 21.24 -6.31
N THR A 231 -28.04 20.84 -5.12
CA THR A 231 -28.85 20.88 -3.92
C THR A 231 -29.02 22.33 -3.43
N PRO A 232 -29.95 22.63 -2.51
CA PRO A 232 -30.12 23.99 -1.98
C PRO A 232 -28.89 24.59 -1.31
N ASP A 233 -27.94 23.79 -0.86
CA ASP A 233 -26.65 24.21 -0.31
C ASP A 233 -25.55 24.41 -1.37
N GLY A 234 -25.88 24.21 -2.66
CA GLY A 234 -24.97 24.40 -3.79
C GLY A 234 -24.09 23.20 -4.13
N SER A 235 -24.26 22.07 -3.46
CA SER A 235 -23.52 20.84 -3.78
C SER A 235 -24.05 20.19 -5.08
N PRO A 236 -23.20 19.57 -5.91
CA PRO A 236 -23.64 18.85 -7.10
C PRO A 236 -24.66 17.77 -6.76
N ASN A 237 -25.77 17.72 -7.52
CA ASN A 237 -26.83 16.71 -7.38
C ASN A 237 -27.15 15.99 -8.69
N TYR A 238 -26.43 16.29 -9.77
CA TYR A 238 -26.54 15.52 -10.99
C TYR A 238 -25.97 14.11 -10.78
N PHE A 239 -26.75 13.08 -11.08
CA PHE A 239 -26.42 11.71 -10.71
C PHE A 239 -25.04 11.25 -11.18
N LYS A 240 -24.59 11.67 -12.39
CA LYS A 240 -23.24 11.31 -12.86
C LYS A 240 -22.15 11.94 -12.01
N ASP A 241 -22.28 13.22 -11.67
CA ASP A 241 -21.28 13.92 -10.88
C ASP A 241 -21.22 13.36 -9.44
N VAL A 242 -22.39 12.97 -8.90
CA VAL A 242 -22.45 12.36 -7.56
C VAL A 242 -21.82 10.99 -7.56
N LEU A 243 -22.18 10.11 -8.50
CA LEU A 243 -21.60 8.76 -8.59
C LEU A 243 -20.10 8.80 -8.84
N ASP A 244 -19.64 9.64 -9.78
CA ASP A 244 -18.21 9.77 -10.06
C ASP A 244 -17.40 10.21 -8.84
N ASN A 245 -17.98 11.06 -7.99
CA ASN A 245 -17.28 11.61 -6.82
C ASN A 245 -17.42 10.77 -5.55
N GLN A 246 -18.55 10.08 -5.36
CA GLN A 246 -18.88 9.45 -4.07
C GLN A 246 -18.92 7.93 -4.12
N SER A 247 -19.26 7.32 -5.28
CA SER A 247 -19.32 5.86 -5.34
C SER A 247 -17.94 5.23 -5.25
N GLU A 248 -17.81 4.19 -4.42
CA GLU A 248 -16.62 3.34 -4.31
C GLU A 248 -16.66 2.14 -5.29
N TYR A 249 -17.81 1.91 -5.97
CA TYR A 249 -18.04 0.71 -6.79
C TYR A 249 -18.25 0.97 -8.26
N VAL A 250 -18.77 2.14 -8.66
CA VAL A 250 -19.09 2.41 -10.07
C VAL A 250 -18.72 3.82 -10.52
N TRP A 251 -18.48 3.93 -11.82
CA TRP A 251 -18.45 5.18 -12.58
C TRP A 251 -19.75 5.35 -13.35
N ALA A 252 -20.17 6.59 -13.56
CA ALA A 252 -21.30 6.90 -14.44
C ALA A 252 -20.85 6.96 -15.91
N GLY A 253 -21.12 5.91 -16.67
CA GLY A 253 -20.78 5.79 -18.08
C GLY A 253 -21.68 6.58 -19.02
N ALA A 254 -21.76 6.15 -20.29
CA ALA A 254 -22.58 6.78 -21.31
C ALA A 254 -24.08 6.60 -21.03
N LEU A 255 -24.83 7.66 -21.25
CA LEU A 255 -26.29 7.57 -21.42
C LEU A 255 -26.57 7.32 -22.89
N ALA A 256 -27.50 6.40 -23.18
CA ALA A 256 -28.00 6.28 -24.53
C ALA A 256 -28.70 7.58 -24.97
N ASP A 257 -28.52 7.93 -26.24
CA ASP A 257 -29.47 8.77 -26.91
C ASP A 257 -30.75 7.96 -27.25
N ASP A 258 -31.79 8.64 -27.64
CA ASP A 258 -33.13 8.05 -27.91
C ASP A 258 -33.11 6.82 -28.82
N SER A 259 -32.16 6.71 -29.72
CA SER A 259 -32.09 5.65 -30.73
C SER A 259 -31.55 4.32 -30.16
N ALA A 260 -30.82 4.35 -29.08
CA ALA A 260 -30.12 3.18 -28.53
C ALA A 260 -30.99 2.36 -27.55
N PHE A 261 -31.97 2.95 -26.88
CA PHE A 261 -32.83 2.24 -25.92
C PHE A 261 -33.86 1.29 -26.58
N GLY A 262 -34.10 1.37 -27.87
CA GLY A 262 -35.08 0.56 -28.58
C GLY A 262 -36.52 0.75 -28.09
N ALA A 263 -37.50 0.20 -28.80
CA ALA A 263 -38.93 0.46 -28.60
C ALA A 263 -39.50 0.13 -27.20
N SER A 264 -38.81 -0.70 -26.41
CA SER A 264 -39.23 -1.08 -25.04
C SER A 264 -38.75 -0.11 -23.95
N PHE A 265 -37.82 0.78 -24.27
CA PHE A 265 -37.23 1.76 -23.38
C PHE A 265 -37.32 3.18 -23.94
N ALA A 266 -38.08 3.36 -24.96
CA ALA A 266 -38.10 4.56 -25.80
C ALA A 266 -38.22 5.88 -25.03
N ASN A 267 -38.58 5.86 -23.77
CA ASN A 267 -38.77 7.08 -22.98
C ASN A 267 -38.06 7.09 -21.60
N ILE A 268 -37.49 5.97 -21.15
CA ILE A 268 -36.70 6.00 -19.92
C ILE A 268 -35.35 6.64 -20.23
N GLY A 269 -35.07 7.76 -19.59
CA GLY A 269 -33.84 8.49 -19.75
C GLY A 269 -33.72 9.37 -20.98
N GLN A 270 -34.79 9.52 -21.76
CA GLN A 270 -34.82 10.39 -22.95
C GLN A 270 -34.30 11.80 -22.68
N TYR A 271 -34.61 12.35 -21.52
CA TYR A 271 -34.19 13.68 -21.11
C TYR A 271 -33.04 13.66 -20.08
N TRP A 272 -32.59 12.49 -19.67
CA TRP A 272 -31.51 12.39 -18.69
C TRP A 272 -30.24 13.03 -19.23
N GLY A 273 -29.62 13.89 -18.43
CA GLY A 273 -28.45 14.66 -18.85
C GLY A 273 -28.80 15.93 -19.66
N THR A 274 -30.08 16.20 -19.93
CA THR A 274 -30.54 17.44 -20.56
C THR A 274 -30.57 18.56 -19.51
N LEU A 275 -30.25 19.78 -19.91
CA LEU A 275 -30.51 20.98 -19.09
C LEU A 275 -31.97 21.31 -19.10
N PRO A 276 -32.62 21.63 -17.96
CA PRO A 276 -33.97 22.12 -17.92
C PRO A 276 -34.11 23.42 -18.71
N ASP A 277 -35.19 23.55 -19.47
CA ASP A 277 -35.48 24.75 -20.23
C ASP A 277 -36.36 25.68 -19.38
N VAL A 278 -35.87 26.88 -19.08
CA VAL A 278 -36.60 27.87 -18.27
C VAL A 278 -37.74 28.52 -19.04
N ASP A 279 -37.72 28.52 -20.39
CA ASP A 279 -38.70 29.12 -21.25
C ASP A 279 -39.85 28.15 -21.64
N SER A 280 -39.60 26.84 -21.54
CA SER A 280 -40.60 25.80 -21.77
C SER A 280 -40.52 24.71 -20.71
N ALA A 281 -41.69 24.14 -20.34
CA ALA A 281 -41.75 23.11 -19.31
C ALA A 281 -41.02 21.82 -19.76
N THR A 282 -40.10 21.33 -18.92
CA THR A 282 -39.37 20.07 -19.10
C THR A 282 -39.92 19.02 -18.14
N ASP A 283 -40.45 17.91 -18.65
CA ASP A 283 -40.91 16.76 -17.84
C ASP A 283 -39.95 15.57 -18.00
N PHE A 284 -39.23 15.21 -16.92
CA PHE A 284 -38.32 14.09 -16.89
C PHE A 284 -38.99 12.74 -16.60
N SER A 285 -40.34 12.68 -16.60
CA SER A 285 -41.05 11.44 -16.37
C SER A 285 -40.62 10.36 -17.37
N THR A 286 -40.65 9.12 -16.93
CA THR A 286 -40.54 7.96 -17.81
C THR A 286 -41.82 7.81 -18.58
N GLY A 287 -41.80 7.47 -19.86
CA GLY A 287 -43.01 7.21 -20.63
C GLY A 287 -43.84 6.05 -20.06
N THR A 288 -45.10 5.99 -20.45
CA THR A 288 -46.03 4.95 -19.98
C THR A 288 -45.49 3.54 -20.20
N SER A 289 -45.49 2.73 -19.15
CA SER A 289 -45.26 1.26 -19.15
C SER A 289 -43.83 0.76 -19.41
N ALA A 290 -42.84 1.62 -19.45
CA ALA A 290 -41.47 1.20 -19.76
C ALA A 290 -40.67 0.75 -18.53
N TRP A 291 -40.94 1.36 -17.36
CA TRP A 291 -40.20 1.00 -16.15
C TRP A 291 -40.82 -0.21 -15.43
N THR A 292 -39.97 -1.16 -15.02
CA THR A 292 -40.33 -2.23 -14.09
C THR A 292 -39.15 -2.48 -13.15
N ASP A 293 -39.40 -3.05 -11.99
CA ASP A 293 -38.33 -3.41 -11.03
C ASP A 293 -37.24 -4.33 -11.65
N ALA A 294 -37.64 -5.24 -12.54
CA ALA A 294 -36.70 -6.11 -13.25
C ALA A 294 -35.81 -5.33 -14.24
N VAL A 295 -36.38 -4.37 -14.92
CA VAL A 295 -35.72 -3.52 -15.91
C VAL A 295 -34.77 -2.51 -15.25
N SER A 296 -35.10 -2.06 -14.05
CA SER A 296 -34.26 -1.13 -13.28
C SER A 296 -32.96 -1.71 -12.79
N LYS A 297 -32.74 -3.02 -12.93
CA LYS A 297 -31.55 -3.74 -12.42
C LYS A 297 -30.56 -3.96 -13.55
N LEU A 298 -29.60 -3.04 -13.66
CA LEU A 298 -28.51 -3.10 -14.63
C LEU A 298 -27.36 -3.93 -14.07
N ARG A 299 -27.18 -5.14 -14.59
CA ARG A 299 -26.07 -6.02 -14.21
C ARG A 299 -24.80 -5.59 -14.93
N LEU A 300 -23.68 -5.55 -14.21
CA LEU A 300 -22.38 -5.37 -14.80
C LEU A 300 -21.82 -6.74 -15.22
N GLY A 301 -21.10 -6.75 -16.33
CA GLY A 301 -20.47 -7.94 -16.91
C GLY A 301 -19.24 -7.57 -17.73
N GLY A 302 -18.52 -8.58 -18.26
CA GLY A 302 -17.33 -8.36 -19.08
C GLY A 302 -16.05 -8.01 -18.30
N GLY A 303 -16.13 -7.95 -16.96
CA GLY A 303 -14.95 -7.76 -16.13
C GLY A 303 -14.02 -8.98 -16.19
N VAL A 304 -12.72 -8.74 -16.36
CA VAL A 304 -11.66 -9.76 -16.46
C VAL A 304 -10.60 -9.53 -15.38
N ASN A 305 -10.19 -10.60 -14.71
CA ASN A 305 -9.11 -10.51 -13.71
C ASN A 305 -7.77 -10.19 -14.38
N SER A 306 -6.94 -9.45 -13.65
CA SER A 306 -5.52 -9.32 -13.96
C SER A 306 -4.85 -10.70 -13.94
N GLN A 307 -3.98 -10.95 -14.90
CA GLN A 307 -3.06 -12.08 -14.90
C GLN A 307 -1.88 -11.81 -13.95
N ASP A 308 -0.96 -12.76 -13.83
CA ASP A 308 0.30 -12.56 -13.12
C ASP A 308 1.03 -11.33 -13.67
N LEU A 309 1.53 -10.50 -12.77
CA LEU A 309 2.22 -9.27 -13.14
C LEU A 309 3.55 -9.57 -13.83
N THR A 310 3.81 -8.85 -14.89
CA THR A 310 5.13 -8.84 -15.55
C THR A 310 6.12 -7.97 -14.78
N ASN A 311 7.41 -8.16 -15.02
CA ASN A 311 8.45 -7.33 -14.42
C ASN A 311 8.21 -5.84 -14.64
N SER A 312 7.74 -5.46 -15.85
CA SER A 312 7.45 -4.06 -16.17
C SER A 312 6.36 -3.46 -15.29
N GLN A 313 5.27 -4.19 -15.04
CA GLN A 313 4.19 -3.70 -14.18
C GLN A 313 4.62 -3.60 -12.71
N ILE A 314 5.43 -4.55 -12.24
CA ILE A 314 5.99 -4.51 -10.89
C ILE A 314 6.94 -3.31 -10.74
N THR A 315 7.85 -3.10 -11.69
CA THR A 315 8.79 -1.96 -11.64
C THR A 315 8.05 -0.62 -11.72
N THR A 316 7.08 -0.47 -12.62
CA THR A 316 6.22 0.73 -12.70
C THR A 316 5.51 1.02 -11.38
N GLY A 317 5.04 -0.02 -10.68
CA GLY A 317 4.44 0.15 -9.35
C GLY A 317 5.44 0.64 -8.30
N PHE A 318 6.71 0.20 -8.38
CA PHE A 318 7.75 0.64 -7.47
C PHE A 318 8.36 1.99 -7.83
N ASP A 319 8.28 2.45 -9.09
CA ASP A 319 8.68 3.81 -9.51
C ASP A 319 7.93 4.90 -8.73
N LEU A 320 6.72 4.60 -8.29
CA LEU A 320 5.96 5.49 -7.41
C LEU A 320 6.66 5.75 -6.06
N PHE A 321 7.66 4.96 -5.70
CA PHE A 321 8.44 5.10 -4.48
C PHE A 321 9.89 5.53 -4.73
N ASP A 322 10.25 5.95 -5.92
CA ASP A 322 11.62 6.34 -6.26
C ASP A 322 12.07 7.62 -5.54
N ASP A 323 11.17 8.58 -5.38
CA ASP A 323 11.47 9.87 -4.75
C ASP A 323 11.31 9.82 -3.22
N ALA A 324 12.44 9.94 -2.51
CA ALA A 324 12.51 9.99 -1.05
C ALA A 324 11.95 11.28 -0.44
N GLU A 325 11.81 12.36 -1.22
CA GLU A 325 11.30 13.64 -0.71
C GLU A 325 9.76 13.64 -0.63
N THR A 326 9.10 12.95 -1.57
CA THR A 326 7.64 12.89 -1.63
C THR A 326 7.03 11.82 -0.75
N ILE A 327 7.73 10.69 -0.54
CA ILE A 327 7.21 9.57 0.24
C ILE A 327 8.30 8.89 1.04
N GLN A 328 8.03 8.64 2.31
CA GLN A 328 8.92 7.90 3.20
C GLN A 328 8.53 6.43 3.24
N VAL A 329 9.47 5.55 2.89
CA VAL A 329 9.37 4.10 3.03
C VAL A 329 10.68 3.55 3.59
N ASP A 330 10.58 2.44 4.32
CA ASP A 330 11.74 1.79 4.97
C ASP A 330 12.03 0.43 4.35
N PHE A 331 11.01 -0.19 3.77
CA PHE A 331 11.09 -1.51 3.16
C PHE A 331 10.44 -1.50 1.79
N LEU A 332 11.18 -1.92 0.76
CA LEU A 332 10.63 -2.25 -0.56
C LEU A 332 10.51 -3.77 -0.65
N ILE A 333 9.28 -4.27 -0.66
CA ILE A 333 8.98 -5.70 -0.53
C ILE A 333 8.48 -6.21 -1.88
N PRO A 334 9.31 -6.97 -2.65
CA PRO A 334 8.88 -7.54 -3.91
C PRO A 334 7.84 -8.64 -3.72
N PRO A 335 6.88 -8.78 -4.65
CA PRO A 335 5.94 -9.90 -4.70
C PRO A 335 6.66 -11.19 -5.12
N GLN A 336 5.91 -12.30 -5.13
CA GLN A 336 6.40 -13.53 -5.73
C GLN A 336 6.60 -13.34 -7.24
N SER A 337 7.76 -13.71 -7.74
CA SER A 337 8.08 -13.62 -9.17
C SER A 337 7.67 -14.89 -9.93
N SER A 338 7.47 -14.77 -11.24
CA SER A 338 7.05 -15.89 -12.11
C SER A 338 8.19 -16.87 -12.41
N THR A 339 9.45 -16.38 -12.48
CA THR A 339 10.65 -17.18 -12.74
C THR A 339 11.82 -16.77 -11.85
N ASP A 340 12.88 -17.60 -11.79
CA ASP A 340 14.13 -17.27 -11.09
C ASP A 340 14.78 -16.01 -11.65
N SER A 341 14.80 -15.85 -12.98
CA SER A 341 15.36 -14.67 -13.66
C SER A 341 14.59 -13.40 -13.33
N ASP A 342 13.26 -13.48 -13.22
CA ASP A 342 12.42 -12.36 -12.84
C ASP A 342 12.68 -11.95 -11.39
N ALA A 343 12.83 -12.92 -10.49
CA ALA A 343 13.16 -12.66 -9.09
C ALA A 343 14.48 -11.87 -8.95
N VAL A 344 15.51 -12.27 -9.71
CA VAL A 344 16.81 -11.57 -9.74
C VAL A 344 16.66 -10.18 -10.35
N THR A 345 15.92 -10.04 -11.45
CA THR A 345 15.72 -8.76 -12.15
C THR A 345 15.00 -7.75 -11.25
N ILE A 346 13.90 -8.13 -10.61
CA ILE A 346 13.14 -7.28 -9.71
C ILE A 346 13.98 -6.91 -8.48
N ALA A 347 14.67 -7.88 -7.86
CA ALA A 347 15.51 -7.63 -6.70
C ALA A 347 16.65 -6.63 -7.03
N ASN A 348 17.29 -6.76 -8.19
CA ASN A 348 18.33 -5.83 -8.62
C ASN A 348 17.78 -4.45 -8.97
N TYR A 349 16.58 -4.36 -9.53
CA TYR A 349 15.89 -3.10 -9.80
C TYR A 349 15.60 -2.34 -8.49
N LEU A 350 14.98 -3.01 -7.52
CA LEU A 350 14.68 -2.43 -6.21
C LEU A 350 15.95 -2.04 -5.44
N ASN A 351 17.02 -2.81 -5.61
CA ASN A 351 18.32 -2.46 -5.07
C ASN A 351 18.87 -1.16 -5.69
N GLY A 352 18.59 -0.88 -6.96
CA GLY A 352 18.87 0.41 -7.61
C GLY A 352 18.16 1.55 -6.88
N ILE A 353 16.84 1.46 -6.76
CA ILE A 353 16.01 2.43 -6.02
C ILE A 353 16.55 2.64 -4.59
N ALA A 354 16.84 1.55 -3.85
CA ALA A 354 17.34 1.65 -2.49
C ALA A 354 18.73 2.30 -2.38
N LYS A 355 19.60 2.11 -3.39
CA LYS A 355 20.92 2.78 -3.46
C LYS A 355 20.81 4.26 -3.74
N ASP A 356 19.86 4.67 -4.56
CA ASP A 356 19.63 6.07 -4.91
C ASP A 356 18.96 6.81 -3.75
N ARG A 357 17.92 6.23 -3.16
CA ARG A 357 17.21 6.74 -1.98
C ARG A 357 18.06 6.76 -0.71
N LYS A 358 18.81 5.68 -0.42
CA LYS A 358 19.64 5.46 0.80
C LYS A 358 18.86 5.35 2.12
N ASP A 359 17.55 5.40 2.08
CA ASP A 359 16.68 5.45 3.26
C ASP A 359 15.83 4.18 3.47
N CYS A 360 15.97 3.17 2.63
CA CYS A 360 15.21 1.93 2.71
C CYS A 360 16.08 0.68 2.48
N VAL A 361 15.53 -0.49 2.79
CA VAL A 361 16.14 -1.79 2.55
C VAL A 361 15.19 -2.70 1.78
N VAL A 362 15.74 -3.67 1.07
CA VAL A 362 15.01 -4.60 0.19
C VAL A 362 15.17 -6.02 0.69
N PRO A 363 14.22 -6.57 1.44
CA PRO A 363 14.19 -8.00 1.78
C PRO A 363 13.73 -8.80 0.56
N VAL A 364 14.46 -9.86 0.21
CA VAL A 364 14.18 -10.70 -0.96
C VAL A 364 14.25 -12.17 -0.62
N SER A 365 13.35 -12.95 -1.21
CA SER A 365 13.32 -14.42 -1.16
C SER A 365 13.61 -15.02 -2.53
N PRO A 366 14.20 -16.22 -2.63
CA PRO A 366 14.36 -16.94 -3.90
C PRO A 366 13.00 -17.26 -4.52
N HIS A 367 12.98 -17.60 -5.81
CA HIS A 367 11.78 -18.04 -6.50
C HIS A 367 11.19 -19.35 -5.92
N ARG A 368 9.85 -19.44 -5.90
CA ARG A 368 9.09 -20.52 -5.26
C ARG A 368 9.51 -21.93 -5.71
N ASN A 369 9.65 -22.15 -7.02
CA ASN A 369 9.93 -23.48 -7.56
C ASN A 369 11.32 -24.01 -7.20
N GLY A 370 12.25 -23.12 -6.84
CA GLY A 370 13.57 -23.49 -6.32
C GLY A 370 13.56 -23.96 -4.87
N ILE A 371 12.48 -23.64 -4.11
CA ILE A 371 12.43 -23.82 -2.66
C ILE A 371 11.31 -24.79 -2.24
N VAL A 372 10.09 -24.61 -2.77
CA VAL A 372 8.92 -25.39 -2.35
C VAL A 372 8.82 -26.69 -3.17
N GLY A 373 8.67 -27.82 -2.48
CA GLY A 373 8.51 -29.12 -3.12
C GLY A 373 9.82 -29.79 -3.58
N VAL A 374 10.96 -29.20 -3.27
CA VAL A 374 12.29 -29.78 -3.56
C VAL A 374 12.97 -30.29 -2.29
N SER A 375 14.01 -31.12 -2.44
CA SER A 375 14.79 -31.59 -1.28
C SER A 375 15.47 -30.41 -0.57
N THR A 376 15.65 -30.50 0.75
CA THR A 376 16.34 -29.47 1.55
C THR A 376 17.74 -29.15 1.01
N ALA A 377 18.46 -30.13 0.45
CA ALA A 377 19.78 -29.91 -0.15
C ALA A 377 19.68 -29.07 -1.42
N ASN A 378 18.71 -29.37 -2.30
CA ASN A 378 18.48 -28.61 -3.52
C ASN A 378 17.97 -27.19 -3.21
N ALA A 379 17.01 -27.04 -2.29
CA ALA A 379 16.52 -25.75 -1.85
C ALA A 379 17.67 -24.85 -1.35
N ASN A 380 18.59 -25.44 -0.56
CA ASN A 380 19.76 -24.73 -0.08
C ASN A 380 20.70 -24.27 -1.22
N THR A 381 20.94 -25.15 -2.20
CA THR A 381 21.77 -24.85 -3.38
C THR A 381 21.13 -23.76 -4.23
N ASN A 382 19.82 -23.84 -4.46
CA ASN A 382 19.07 -22.86 -5.25
C ASN A 382 19.03 -21.48 -4.57
N ALA A 383 18.86 -21.43 -3.25
CA ALA A 383 18.92 -20.17 -2.50
C ALA A 383 20.31 -19.51 -2.59
N ILE A 384 21.39 -20.31 -2.57
CA ILE A 384 22.75 -19.81 -2.76
C ILE A 384 22.97 -19.34 -4.21
N ALA A 385 22.45 -20.06 -5.21
CA ALA A 385 22.53 -19.66 -6.62
C ALA A 385 21.83 -18.31 -6.84
N PHE A 386 20.58 -18.18 -6.35
CA PHE A 386 19.85 -16.90 -6.39
C PHE A 386 20.66 -15.76 -5.78
N ALA A 387 21.25 -15.96 -4.60
CA ALA A 387 22.05 -14.92 -3.94
C ALA A 387 23.29 -14.54 -4.77
N ASN A 388 23.95 -15.51 -5.43
CA ASN A 388 25.12 -15.24 -6.27
C ASN A 388 24.81 -14.42 -7.52
N ASP A 389 23.57 -14.45 -8.02
CA ASP A 389 23.11 -13.70 -9.20
C ASP A 389 22.66 -12.27 -8.84
N LEU A 390 22.57 -11.96 -7.54
CA LEU A 390 22.21 -10.63 -7.05
C LEU A 390 23.40 -9.67 -7.06
N SER A 391 23.11 -8.41 -7.30
CA SER A 391 24.08 -7.32 -7.21
C SER A 391 24.51 -7.08 -5.77
N ASN A 392 25.82 -6.97 -5.54
CA ASN A 392 26.38 -6.67 -4.21
C ASN A 392 25.82 -5.37 -3.62
N SER A 393 25.26 -5.44 -2.41
CA SER A 393 24.68 -4.28 -1.75
C SER A 393 24.40 -4.54 -0.26
N SER A 394 24.65 -3.53 0.56
CA SER A 394 24.23 -3.52 1.96
C SER A 394 22.74 -3.19 2.17
N TYR A 395 22.02 -2.79 1.12
CA TYR A 395 20.58 -2.54 1.16
C TYR A 395 19.74 -3.79 0.88
N LEU A 396 20.33 -4.83 0.25
CA LEU A 396 19.66 -6.12 0.04
C LEU A 396 19.79 -7.01 1.27
N ILE A 397 18.70 -7.70 1.61
CA ILE A 397 18.61 -8.67 2.71
C ILE A 397 17.99 -9.94 2.15
N VAL A 398 18.79 -10.99 1.99
CA VAL A 398 18.38 -12.24 1.34
C VAL A 398 18.02 -13.28 2.40
N ASP A 399 16.84 -13.89 2.28
CA ASP A 399 16.45 -15.08 3.04
C ASP A 399 16.45 -16.34 2.16
N ASN A 400 16.09 -17.50 2.74
CA ASN A 400 16.21 -18.79 2.06
C ASN A 400 14.89 -19.54 1.91
N ASN A 401 13.71 -18.96 2.27
CA ASN A 401 12.57 -19.83 2.56
C ASN A 401 11.22 -19.27 2.12
N TYR A 402 10.24 -20.17 2.16
CA TYR A 402 8.82 -19.89 2.03
C TYR A 402 8.09 -20.30 3.31
N LEU A 403 7.12 -19.50 3.71
CA LEU A 403 6.31 -19.71 4.90
C LEU A 403 4.99 -20.40 4.50
N LYS A 404 4.64 -21.49 5.19
CA LYS A 404 3.36 -22.15 5.04
C LYS A 404 2.34 -21.47 5.93
N VAL A 405 1.30 -20.93 5.32
CA VAL A 405 0.27 -20.15 5.98
C VAL A 405 -1.12 -20.69 5.64
N PHE A 406 -2.07 -20.49 6.53
CA PHE A 406 -3.46 -20.84 6.28
C PHE A 406 -4.19 -19.66 5.63
N ASP A 407 -4.69 -19.88 4.44
CA ASP A 407 -5.57 -18.95 3.74
C ASP A 407 -7.02 -19.19 4.17
N LYS A 408 -7.50 -18.34 5.06
CA LYS A 408 -8.86 -18.45 5.63
C LYS A 408 -9.97 -18.10 4.64
N TYR A 409 -9.62 -17.45 3.52
CA TYR A 409 -10.61 -17.03 2.52
C TYR A 409 -10.92 -18.15 1.53
N ASN A 410 -9.92 -18.98 1.22
CA ASN A 410 -10.04 -20.10 0.29
C ASN A 410 -9.93 -21.47 0.99
N ASP A 411 -9.89 -21.50 2.33
CA ASP A 411 -9.82 -22.72 3.20
C ASP A 411 -8.70 -23.69 2.79
N GLN A 412 -7.50 -23.16 2.54
CA GLN A 412 -6.35 -23.95 2.11
C GLN A 412 -5.03 -23.47 2.70
N TYR A 413 -4.03 -24.33 2.69
CA TYR A 413 -2.66 -23.95 3.03
C TYR A 413 -1.89 -23.53 1.79
N ILE A 414 -1.29 -22.35 1.84
CA ILE A 414 -0.45 -21.80 0.76
C ILE A 414 0.97 -21.53 1.27
N TYR A 415 1.90 -21.39 0.33
CA TYR A 415 3.26 -20.94 0.61
C TYR A 415 3.45 -19.52 0.09
N ILE A 416 3.88 -18.63 0.98
CA ILE A 416 4.23 -17.24 0.65
C ILE A 416 5.74 -17.02 0.81
N PRO A 417 6.35 -16.10 0.05
CA PRO A 417 7.75 -15.76 0.25
C PRO A 417 7.97 -15.16 1.65
N ALA A 418 9.12 -15.45 2.26
CA ALA A 418 9.39 -15.03 3.64
C ALA A 418 9.75 -13.56 3.76
N ASN A 419 10.14 -12.89 2.66
CA ASN A 419 10.61 -11.51 2.63
C ASN A 419 9.67 -10.50 3.32
N SER A 420 8.36 -10.62 3.13
CA SER A 420 7.37 -9.75 3.78
C SER A 420 7.39 -9.87 5.29
N SER A 421 7.42 -11.11 5.80
CA SER A 421 7.51 -11.36 7.25
C SER A 421 8.90 -11.00 7.80
N THR A 422 9.97 -11.19 7.01
CA THR A 422 11.33 -10.77 7.37
C THR A 422 11.41 -9.24 7.50
N ALA A 423 10.78 -8.48 6.58
CA ALA A 423 10.60 -7.04 6.70
C ALA A 423 9.81 -6.68 7.96
N GLY A 424 8.71 -7.41 8.22
CA GLY A 424 7.88 -7.23 9.41
C GLY A 424 8.65 -7.44 10.72
N ILE A 425 9.49 -8.47 10.81
CA ILE A 425 10.37 -8.72 11.97
C ILE A 425 11.34 -7.55 12.18
N MET A 426 11.89 -7.00 11.10
CA MET A 426 12.76 -5.82 11.19
C MET A 426 11.98 -4.59 11.66
N ALA A 427 10.77 -4.36 11.17
CA ALA A 427 9.89 -3.28 11.61
C ALA A 427 9.46 -3.45 13.09
N ALA A 428 9.07 -4.65 13.50
CA ALA A 428 8.72 -4.95 14.89
C ALA A 428 9.90 -4.74 15.86
N THR A 429 11.13 -4.97 15.40
CA THR A 429 12.33 -4.72 16.21
C THR A 429 12.44 -3.26 16.63
N ASP A 430 11.96 -2.32 15.82
CA ASP A 430 11.97 -0.89 16.12
C ASP A 430 11.05 -0.53 17.29
N TYR A 431 9.88 -1.17 17.36
CA TYR A 431 8.94 -0.97 18.48
C TYR A 431 9.41 -1.64 19.77
N VAL A 432 9.98 -2.86 19.66
CA VAL A 432 10.38 -3.65 20.85
C VAL A 432 11.70 -3.19 21.42
N ALA A 433 12.60 -2.68 20.58
CA ALA A 433 13.96 -2.28 20.97
C ALA A 433 14.40 -0.98 20.29
N ALA A 434 14.97 -1.07 19.10
CA ALA A 434 15.35 0.05 18.21
C ALA A 434 15.91 -0.51 16.88
N PRO A 435 16.01 0.28 15.81
CA PRO A 435 16.51 -0.16 14.50
C PRO A 435 17.92 -0.75 14.50
N TRP A 436 18.75 -0.36 15.44
CA TRP A 436 20.13 -0.83 15.59
C TRP A 436 20.29 -2.15 16.35
N PHE A 437 19.20 -2.78 16.78
CA PHE A 437 19.29 -4.14 17.31
C PHE A 437 19.14 -5.16 16.17
N SER A 438 19.87 -6.28 16.30
CA SER A 438 19.72 -7.39 15.35
C SER A 438 18.28 -7.93 15.39
N PRO A 439 17.59 -8.06 14.24
CA PRO A 439 16.26 -8.65 14.16
C PRO A 439 16.27 -10.17 14.32
N ALA A 440 17.45 -10.80 14.27
CA ALA A 440 17.58 -12.23 14.31
C ALA A 440 17.52 -12.82 15.73
N GLY A 441 17.29 -14.13 15.80
CA GLY A 441 17.37 -14.94 17.00
C GLY A 441 16.09 -14.99 17.82
N GLN A 442 16.15 -15.72 18.94
CA GLN A 442 14.99 -16.09 19.76
C GLN A 442 14.18 -14.91 20.31
N ARG A 443 14.81 -13.78 20.56
CA ARG A 443 14.15 -12.64 21.20
C ARG A 443 13.24 -11.84 20.26
N ARG A 444 13.62 -11.72 19.00
CA ARG A 444 12.98 -10.81 18.02
C ARG A 444 12.69 -11.46 16.69
N GLY A 445 13.43 -12.53 16.33
CA GLY A 445 13.36 -13.14 15.00
C GLY A 445 12.27 -14.19 14.80
N ASN A 446 11.25 -14.25 15.66
CA ASN A 446 10.18 -15.22 15.56
C ASN A 446 9.18 -14.83 14.46
N TYR A 447 8.84 -15.79 13.60
CA TYR A 447 7.79 -15.63 12.60
C TYR A 447 6.42 -15.86 13.21
N LEU A 448 5.51 -14.90 13.04
CA LEU A 448 4.17 -14.92 13.63
C LEU A 448 3.15 -15.60 12.71
N SER A 449 2.21 -16.32 13.30
CA SER A 449 1.02 -16.89 12.64
C SER A 449 1.32 -17.81 11.44
N ILE A 450 2.50 -18.42 11.39
CA ILE A 450 2.87 -19.42 10.38
C ILE A 450 2.67 -20.82 10.91
N THR A 451 2.36 -21.75 10.01
CA THR A 451 2.17 -23.18 10.37
C THR A 451 3.48 -23.94 10.25
N ASP A 452 4.24 -23.70 9.18
CA ASP A 452 5.48 -24.39 8.86
C ASP A 452 6.32 -23.57 7.89
N ILE A 453 7.50 -24.09 7.52
CA ILE A 453 8.39 -23.55 6.48
C ILE A 453 8.62 -24.61 5.39
N ALA A 454 8.97 -24.18 4.18
CA ALA A 454 9.17 -25.09 3.06
C ALA A 454 10.28 -26.11 3.33
N HIS A 455 11.35 -25.68 4.01
CA HIS A 455 12.42 -26.57 4.46
C HIS A 455 13.15 -25.99 5.68
N SER A 456 13.71 -26.86 6.55
CA SER A 456 14.53 -26.44 7.68
C SER A 456 15.98 -26.87 7.48
N PRO A 457 16.90 -25.92 7.22
CA PRO A 457 18.31 -26.25 6.97
C PRO A 457 19.00 -26.75 8.25
N ASN A 458 19.81 -27.81 8.12
CA ASN A 458 20.66 -28.30 9.18
C ASN A 458 21.86 -27.38 9.42
N LYS A 459 22.71 -27.67 10.43
CA LYS A 459 23.85 -26.80 10.78
C LYS A 459 24.79 -26.55 9.59
N THR A 460 25.20 -27.60 8.87
CA THR A 460 26.10 -27.48 7.73
C THR A 460 25.49 -26.65 6.59
N GLN A 461 24.19 -26.82 6.35
CA GLN A 461 23.46 -26.05 5.35
C GLN A 461 23.33 -24.58 5.76
N ARG A 462 23.05 -24.30 7.04
CA ARG A 462 23.05 -22.93 7.56
C ARG A 462 24.42 -22.24 7.44
N ASP A 463 25.49 -22.99 7.70
CA ASP A 463 26.85 -22.47 7.55
C ASP A 463 27.15 -22.11 6.08
N ALA A 464 26.69 -22.92 5.12
CA ALA A 464 26.81 -22.64 3.69
C ALA A 464 26.00 -21.41 3.26
N LEU A 465 24.73 -21.30 3.67
CA LEU A 465 23.88 -20.14 3.42
C LEU A 465 24.51 -18.87 4.00
N TYR A 466 24.94 -18.93 5.23
CA TYR A 466 25.53 -17.78 5.92
C TYR A 466 26.85 -17.31 5.27
N LYS A 467 27.62 -18.24 4.70
CA LYS A 467 28.82 -17.92 3.91
C LYS A 467 28.46 -17.18 2.61
N ALA A 468 27.32 -17.50 1.99
CA ALA A 468 26.80 -16.83 0.80
C ALA A 468 25.99 -15.54 1.11
N ASN A 469 26.05 -15.04 2.36
CA ASN A 469 25.29 -13.89 2.84
C ASN A 469 23.75 -14.04 2.71
N VAL A 470 23.26 -15.27 2.80
CA VAL A 470 21.84 -15.60 2.90
C VAL A 470 21.50 -15.81 4.38
N ASN A 471 20.43 -15.21 4.85
CA ASN A 471 19.97 -15.32 6.23
C ASN A 471 19.10 -16.57 6.38
N PRO A 472 19.55 -17.61 7.11
CA PRO A 472 18.79 -18.84 7.27
C PRO A 472 17.53 -18.61 8.09
N ILE A 473 16.41 -19.12 7.61
CA ILE A 473 15.18 -19.32 8.39
C ILE A 473 15.14 -20.80 8.75
N ALA A 474 15.06 -21.11 10.03
CA ALA A 474 15.12 -22.49 10.51
C ALA A 474 14.18 -22.71 11.70
N ASN A 475 13.66 -23.94 11.78
CA ASN A 475 12.96 -24.39 12.97
C ASN A 475 13.98 -24.90 14.00
N ILE A 476 14.12 -24.19 15.11
CA ILE A 476 15.06 -24.50 16.19
C ILE A 476 14.29 -25.19 17.33
N PRO A 477 14.67 -26.40 17.74
CA PRO A 477 14.01 -27.10 18.84
C PRO A 477 13.95 -26.24 20.11
N GLY A 478 12.77 -26.12 20.71
CA GLY A 478 12.54 -25.30 21.92
C GLY A 478 12.39 -23.80 21.68
N VAL A 479 12.58 -23.32 20.46
CA VAL A 479 12.47 -21.90 20.09
C VAL A 479 11.35 -21.68 19.05
N GLY A 480 11.24 -22.60 18.08
CA GLY A 480 10.33 -22.50 16.95
C GLY A 480 11.00 -21.98 15.68
N ILE A 481 10.20 -21.43 14.78
CA ILE A 481 10.66 -20.94 13.48
C ILE A 481 11.17 -19.51 13.64
N VAL A 482 12.46 -19.31 13.35
CA VAL A 482 13.16 -18.04 13.58
C VAL A 482 14.05 -17.65 12.41
N LEU A 483 14.22 -16.35 12.23
CA LEU A 483 15.30 -15.77 11.43
C LEU A 483 16.62 -15.97 12.19
N TYR A 484 17.53 -16.75 11.61
CA TYR A 484 18.79 -17.15 12.26
C TYR A 484 20.03 -16.55 11.59
N GLY A 485 19.88 -15.35 11.02
CA GLY A 485 20.96 -14.58 10.40
C GLY A 485 20.63 -13.10 10.37
N ASP A 486 21.66 -12.25 10.40
CA ASP A 486 21.54 -10.80 10.41
C ASP A 486 22.47 -10.11 9.40
N LYS A 487 22.80 -10.79 8.31
CA LYS A 487 23.66 -10.26 7.25
C LYS A 487 22.88 -9.49 6.20
N THR A 488 23.51 -8.42 5.69
CA THR A 488 23.18 -7.82 4.40
C THR A 488 23.86 -8.58 3.27
N HIS A 489 23.47 -8.30 2.02
CA HIS A 489 24.15 -8.89 0.85
C HIS A 489 25.39 -8.09 0.43
N GLU A 490 26.14 -7.53 1.41
CA GLU A 490 27.46 -6.93 1.19
C GLU A 490 28.53 -8.01 1.23
N LEU A 491 29.13 -8.25 0.05
CA LEU A 491 30.14 -9.31 -0.12
C LEU A 491 31.52 -8.90 0.35
N ARG A 492 31.79 -7.60 0.44
CA ARG A 492 33.08 -7.07 0.91
C ARG A 492 33.04 -6.91 2.43
N PRO A 493 34.15 -7.16 3.13
CA PRO A 493 34.25 -6.84 4.54
C PRO A 493 33.98 -5.34 4.77
N SER A 494 32.86 -5.01 5.39
CA SER A 494 32.39 -3.64 5.62
C SER A 494 31.72 -3.55 7.00
N ALA A 495 31.60 -2.35 7.53
CA ALA A 495 30.75 -2.09 8.69
C ALA A 495 29.27 -2.35 8.39
N PHE A 496 28.87 -2.26 7.10
CA PHE A 496 27.51 -2.44 6.62
C PHE A 496 27.16 -3.89 6.24
N ASP A 497 28.00 -4.87 6.59
CA ASP A 497 27.74 -6.29 6.37
C ASP A 497 26.64 -6.87 7.27
N ARG A 498 26.08 -6.03 8.17
CA ARG A 498 25.04 -6.40 9.14
C ARG A 498 23.80 -5.54 9.00
N ILE A 499 22.62 -6.20 9.12
CA ILE A 499 21.32 -5.54 9.04
C ILE A 499 21.20 -4.44 10.11
N ASN A 500 21.59 -4.73 11.34
CA ASN A 500 21.48 -3.78 12.44
C ASN A 500 22.32 -2.51 12.21
N VAL A 501 23.51 -2.63 11.63
CA VAL A 501 24.36 -1.47 11.33
C VAL A 501 23.78 -0.66 10.17
N ARG A 502 23.35 -1.32 9.09
CA ARG A 502 22.73 -0.61 7.95
C ARG A 502 21.48 0.16 8.40
N ARG A 503 20.62 -0.46 9.20
CA ARG A 503 19.42 0.19 9.72
C ARG A 503 19.72 1.29 10.74
N LEU A 504 20.77 1.14 11.54
CA LEU A 504 21.28 2.22 12.40
C LEU A 504 21.59 3.47 11.56
N PHE A 505 22.37 3.30 10.48
CA PHE A 505 22.77 4.43 9.64
C PHE A 505 21.58 5.05 8.93
N ILE A 506 20.66 4.25 8.38
CA ILE A 506 19.43 4.75 7.78
C ILE A 506 18.63 5.61 8.77
N GLY A 507 18.46 5.14 10.01
CA GLY A 507 17.74 5.89 11.04
C GLY A 507 18.43 7.21 11.42
N ILE A 508 19.77 7.19 11.55
CA ILE A 508 20.56 8.39 11.83
C ILE A 508 20.49 9.36 10.65
N GLU A 509 20.70 8.89 9.43
CA GLU A 509 20.67 9.68 8.20
C GLU A 509 19.32 10.38 8.02
N LYS A 510 18.20 9.66 8.20
CA LYS A 510 16.84 10.24 8.15
C LYS A 510 16.63 11.33 9.21
N SER A 511 17.01 11.05 10.45
CA SER A 511 16.81 12.01 11.55
C SER A 511 17.65 13.26 11.36
N ILE A 512 18.89 13.13 10.93
CA ILE A 512 19.79 14.26 10.67
C ILE A 512 19.37 15.03 9.43
N ALA A 513 18.95 14.35 8.35
CA ALA A 513 18.44 14.99 7.14
C ALA A 513 17.20 15.86 7.46
N GLN A 514 16.30 15.36 8.32
CA GLN A 514 15.14 16.13 8.76
C GLN A 514 15.56 17.37 9.59
N ALA A 515 16.55 17.22 10.47
CA ALA A 515 17.09 18.36 11.24
C ALA A 515 17.81 19.36 10.33
N ALA A 516 18.55 18.89 9.33
CA ALA A 516 19.28 19.73 8.37
C ALA A 516 18.35 20.59 7.50
N LYS A 517 17.08 20.18 7.27
CA LYS A 517 16.11 21.01 6.55
C LYS A 517 15.87 22.36 7.21
N ASN A 518 16.05 22.47 8.52
CA ASN A 518 15.85 23.72 9.27
C ASN A 518 16.96 24.74 9.04
N ILE A 519 18.13 24.32 8.57
CA ILE A 519 19.26 25.21 8.28
C ILE A 519 19.38 25.56 6.79
N LEU A 520 18.52 25.03 5.93
CA LEU A 520 18.46 25.44 4.53
C LEU A 520 18.10 26.91 4.44
N PHE A 521 18.84 27.65 3.58
CA PHE A 521 18.71 29.07 3.35
C PHE A 521 19.26 29.98 4.49
N GLU A 522 19.84 29.39 5.56
CA GLU A 522 20.57 30.15 6.56
C GLU A 522 22.02 30.41 6.11
N PHE A 523 22.69 31.38 6.78
CA PHE A 523 24.08 31.73 6.47
C PHE A 523 25.03 30.63 6.96
N ASN A 524 26.04 30.26 6.16
CA ASN A 524 27.10 29.36 6.60
C ASN A 524 28.15 30.10 7.44
N ASP A 525 27.81 30.43 8.67
CA ASP A 525 28.66 31.08 9.67
C ASP A 525 28.94 30.15 10.87
N GLU A 526 29.76 30.61 11.80
CA GLU A 526 30.09 29.84 12.99
C GLU A 526 28.87 29.54 13.87
N PHE A 527 27.89 30.46 13.88
CA PHE A 527 26.67 30.31 14.68
C PHE A 527 25.81 29.15 14.15
N THR A 528 25.50 29.15 12.86
CA THR A 528 24.71 28.10 12.21
C THR A 528 25.40 26.74 12.30
N ARG A 529 26.73 26.69 12.16
CA ARG A 529 27.52 25.46 12.35
C ARG A 529 27.42 24.91 13.77
N ALA A 530 27.52 25.81 14.77
CA ALA A 530 27.38 25.43 16.19
C ALA A 530 25.95 24.96 16.50
N GLU A 531 24.92 25.63 15.93
CA GLU A 531 23.52 25.25 16.08
C GLU A 531 23.29 23.84 15.54
N PHE A 532 23.77 23.52 14.35
CA PHE A 532 23.68 22.17 13.79
C PHE A 532 24.32 21.10 14.68
N VAL A 533 25.54 21.36 15.17
CA VAL A 533 26.24 20.44 16.08
C VAL A 533 25.43 20.24 17.37
N ASN A 534 24.85 21.31 17.92
CA ASN A 534 24.03 21.27 19.13
C ASN A 534 22.73 20.49 18.96
N VAL A 535 22.20 20.34 17.74
CA VAL A 535 21.04 19.51 17.43
C VAL A 535 21.46 18.04 17.22
N VAL A 536 22.58 17.79 16.53
CA VAL A 536 23.00 16.43 16.15
C VAL A 536 23.67 15.67 17.30
N GLU A 537 24.51 16.34 18.09
CA GLU A 537 25.22 15.66 19.20
C GLU A 537 24.29 15.02 20.23
N PRO A 538 23.21 15.67 20.71
CA PRO A 538 22.27 15.04 21.64
C PRO A 538 21.63 13.77 21.09
N LEU A 539 21.25 13.76 19.80
CA LEU A 539 20.72 12.59 19.12
C LEU A 539 21.72 11.43 19.14
N LEU A 540 22.96 11.69 18.76
CA LEU A 540 24.01 10.67 18.75
C LEU A 540 24.35 10.18 20.16
N ARG A 541 24.31 11.05 21.19
CA ARG A 541 24.46 10.68 22.60
C ARG A 541 23.31 9.80 23.10
N GLU A 542 22.06 10.10 22.69
CA GLU A 542 20.91 9.24 23.00
C GLU A 542 21.11 7.84 22.42
N ILE A 543 21.47 7.76 21.12
CA ILE A 543 21.72 6.47 20.46
C ILE A 543 22.88 5.72 21.12
N GLN A 544 23.93 6.43 21.56
CA GLN A 544 25.04 5.86 22.35
C GLN A 544 24.53 5.32 23.69
N GLY A 545 23.74 6.08 24.43
CA GLY A 545 23.14 5.65 25.71
C GLY A 545 22.23 4.43 25.53
N ARG A 546 21.55 4.31 24.37
CA ARG A 546 20.73 3.14 24.00
C ARG A 546 21.52 2.01 23.32
N ARG A 547 22.86 2.04 23.36
CA ARG A 547 23.76 0.98 22.88
C ARG A 547 23.80 0.81 21.35
N GLY A 548 23.40 1.81 20.57
CA GLY A 548 23.47 1.77 19.11
C GLY A 548 24.87 2.03 18.57
N ILE A 549 25.60 2.93 19.21
CA ILE A 549 26.98 3.30 18.85
C ILE A 549 27.86 3.24 20.07
N THR A 550 29.15 2.95 19.86
CA THR A 550 30.16 2.93 20.94
C THR A 550 30.82 4.28 21.10
N ASP A 551 31.07 4.99 20.02
CA ASP A 551 31.72 6.30 20.00
C ASP A 551 31.31 7.07 18.74
N PHE A 552 31.34 8.40 18.80
CA PHE A 552 31.08 9.28 17.67
C PHE A 552 31.87 10.57 17.76
N LYS A 553 32.03 11.23 16.61
CA LYS A 553 32.56 12.58 16.49
C LYS A 553 31.83 13.32 15.37
N VAL A 554 31.37 14.53 15.67
CA VAL A 554 30.81 15.47 14.68
C VAL A 554 31.87 16.54 14.41
N VAL A 555 32.11 16.82 13.13
CA VAL A 555 32.99 17.88 12.67
C VAL A 555 32.18 18.78 11.73
N CYS A 556 31.94 20.00 12.15
CA CYS A 556 31.28 21.03 11.39
C CYS A 556 31.89 22.39 11.76
N ASP A 557 33.09 22.62 11.25
CA ASP A 557 33.91 23.78 11.56
C ASP A 557 34.57 24.35 10.28
N GLU A 558 35.54 25.22 10.43
CA GLU A 558 36.25 25.83 9.30
C GLU A 558 37.11 24.83 8.51
N THR A 559 37.42 23.65 9.07
CA THR A 559 38.25 22.64 8.38
C THR A 559 37.49 21.97 7.24
N ASN A 560 36.18 21.76 7.36
CA ASN A 560 35.32 21.23 6.31
C ASN A 560 34.43 22.29 5.64
N ASN A 561 34.24 23.48 6.23
CA ASN A 561 33.58 24.62 5.61
C ASN A 561 34.62 25.73 5.31
N THR A 562 35.50 25.44 4.36
CA THR A 562 36.50 26.41 3.90
C THR A 562 35.85 27.58 3.15
N PRO A 563 36.48 28.76 3.00
CA PRO A 563 35.93 29.87 2.22
C PRO A 563 35.46 29.46 0.82
N ALA A 564 36.16 28.51 0.17
CA ALA A 564 35.76 28.00 -1.15
C ALA A 564 34.47 27.16 -1.11
N VAL A 565 34.15 26.51 0.01
CA VAL A 565 32.87 25.77 0.23
C VAL A 565 31.76 26.77 0.46
N VAL A 566 32.01 27.79 1.30
CA VAL A 566 31.06 28.88 1.58
C VAL A 566 30.73 29.67 0.31
N ASP A 567 31.71 29.99 -0.52
CA ASP A 567 31.53 30.67 -1.81
C ASP A 567 30.69 29.87 -2.82
N ARG A 568 30.62 28.56 -2.67
CA ARG A 568 29.73 27.68 -3.48
C ARG A 568 28.33 27.52 -2.89
N ASN A 569 28.01 28.24 -1.81
CA ASN A 569 26.76 28.07 -1.04
C ASN A 569 26.54 26.65 -0.50
N GLU A 570 27.61 25.98 -0.13
CA GLU A 570 27.59 24.62 0.40
C GLU A 570 27.81 24.64 1.91
N PHE A 571 27.16 23.73 2.64
CA PHE A 571 27.36 23.46 4.04
C PHE A 571 27.78 22.00 4.21
N VAL A 572 28.92 21.74 4.86
CA VAL A 572 29.48 20.40 5.02
C VAL A 572 29.64 20.05 6.48
N ALA A 573 29.00 18.98 6.90
CA ALA A 573 29.18 18.36 8.22
C ALA A 573 29.64 16.91 8.05
N SER A 574 30.67 16.51 8.80
CA SER A 574 31.22 15.14 8.79
C SER A 574 30.94 14.44 10.10
N MET A 575 30.30 13.28 10.05
CA MET A 575 29.95 12.47 11.20
C MET A 575 30.73 11.15 11.17
N PHE A 576 31.55 10.92 12.18
CA PHE A 576 32.31 9.67 12.36
C PHE A 576 31.62 8.84 13.44
N ILE A 577 31.17 7.64 13.08
CA ILE A 577 30.36 6.79 13.95
C ILE A 577 30.99 5.41 14.04
N LYS A 578 31.15 4.92 15.27
CA LYS A 578 31.54 3.54 15.55
C LYS A 578 30.32 2.74 16.00
N PRO A 579 29.73 1.91 15.11
CA PRO A 579 28.53 1.14 15.45
C PRO A 579 28.82 0.04 16.47
N ALA A 580 27.85 -0.30 17.30
CA ALA A 580 27.89 -1.47 18.15
C ALA A 580 27.69 -2.74 17.29
N ARG A 581 28.46 -3.79 17.57
CA ARG A 581 28.35 -5.06 16.84
C ARG A 581 27.52 -6.08 17.61
N SER A 582 26.69 -6.84 16.89
CA SER A 582 25.95 -7.99 17.45
C SER A 582 26.89 -9.16 17.76
N ILE A 583 26.56 -9.94 18.78
CA ILE A 583 27.27 -11.17 19.13
C ILE A 583 26.74 -12.31 18.27
N ASN A 584 27.57 -12.89 17.41
CA ASN A 584 27.19 -13.98 16.54
C ASN A 584 27.74 -15.33 16.99
N PHE A 585 28.83 -15.33 17.74
CA PHE A 585 29.47 -16.55 18.24
C PHE A 585 29.67 -16.43 19.74
N VAL A 586 29.25 -17.46 20.48
CA VAL A 586 29.46 -17.59 21.91
C VAL A 586 30.26 -18.89 22.15
N THR A 587 31.47 -18.78 22.65
CA THR A 587 32.28 -19.92 23.06
C THR A 587 32.13 -20.11 24.56
N LEU A 588 31.69 -21.28 24.99
CA LEU A 588 31.53 -21.65 26.39
C LEU A 588 32.60 -22.71 26.70
N ASN A 589 33.56 -22.37 27.57
CA ASN A 589 34.57 -23.30 28.04
C ASN A 589 34.14 -23.87 29.38
N PHE A 590 33.86 -25.15 29.42
CA PHE A 590 33.60 -25.87 30.68
C PHE A 590 34.86 -26.62 31.09
N VAL A 591 35.44 -26.22 32.21
CA VAL A 591 36.66 -26.88 32.77
C VAL A 591 36.21 -27.71 33.97
N ALA A 592 36.36 -29.03 33.87
CA ALA A 592 36.15 -29.92 34.99
C ALA A 592 37.43 -30.00 35.83
N VAL A 593 37.34 -29.62 37.09
CA VAL A 593 38.49 -29.59 38.01
C VAL A 593 38.36 -30.73 39.02
N ARG A 594 39.49 -31.36 39.43
CA ARG A 594 39.47 -32.39 40.47
C ARG A 594 39.18 -31.77 41.84
N THR A 595 38.53 -32.54 42.71
CA THR A 595 38.27 -32.14 44.08
C THR A 595 39.58 -31.80 44.81
N GLY A 596 39.76 -30.54 45.25
CA GLY A 596 40.94 -30.07 45.96
C GLY A 596 41.90 -29.14 45.19
N VAL A 597 41.53 -28.75 43.96
CA VAL A 597 42.26 -27.71 43.18
C VAL A 597 41.59 -26.37 43.41
N ASP A 598 42.36 -25.35 43.71
CA ASP A 598 41.86 -23.99 43.91
C ASP A 598 41.48 -23.36 42.55
N PHE A 599 40.30 -22.73 42.46
CA PHE A 599 39.80 -22.17 41.19
C PHE A 599 40.70 -21.05 40.64
N GLU A 600 41.42 -20.32 41.50
CA GLU A 600 42.34 -19.25 41.07
C GLU A 600 43.52 -19.78 40.25
N GLU A 601 43.98 -21.01 40.54
CA GLU A 601 45.11 -21.65 39.83
C GLU A 601 44.70 -22.12 38.42
N VAL A 602 43.41 -22.43 38.20
CA VAL A 602 42.87 -22.88 36.91
C VAL A 602 42.51 -21.71 35.98
N VAL A 603 42.05 -20.59 36.54
CA VAL A 603 41.70 -19.39 35.77
C VAL A 603 42.91 -18.71 35.15
N GLY A 604 44.10 -18.88 35.75
CA GLY A 604 45.36 -18.34 35.21
C GLY A 604 45.97 -19.15 34.04
N THR A 605 45.41 -20.32 33.69
CA THR A 605 45.95 -21.25 32.66
C THR A 605 45.02 -21.47 31.46
N VAL A 606 43.86 -20.78 31.36
CA VAL A 606 42.88 -20.88 30.25
C VAL A 606 42.93 -19.65 29.33
#